data_6eb053ecad07c73501bdf5638a40281d
#
_entry.id   6eb053ecad07c73501bdf5638a40281d
#
_cell.length_a   1.000
_cell.length_b   1.000
_cell.length_c   1.000
_cell.angle_alpha   90.00
_cell.angle_beta   90.00
_cell.angle_gamma   90.00
#
_symmetry.space_group_name_H-M   'P 1'
#
loop_
_entity.id
_entity.type
_entity.pdbx_description
1 polymer ?
#
loop_
_entity_poly.entity_id
_entity_poly.type
_entity_poly.pdbx_seq_one_letter_code
_entity_poly.pdbx_strand_id
1 'polypeptide(L)'
;GATSGEAYFSGVAGERFAVRLSGATAVVEGTGDHGCEYMTGGTVAVLGKTGRNFAAGMSGGVAYVYDEDGQFEARCNKAMVALERVLPSDEQEASIPRAIWHRDQTDEAQLKKLLEDHNRWTGSKRARELLDHWAASRAKFVKVFPLEYKRALSEINAKKVTQAPEQSALNATKNVAKAAH
;
A
#
# COMPACT_ATOMS: atom_id res chain seq x y z
N GLY A 1 15.90 -0.97 -5.38
CA GLY A 1 15.32 -0.71 -6.67
C GLY A 1 14.64 -1.89 -7.33
N ALA A 2 14.04 -2.84 -6.55
CA ALA A 2 13.28 -3.95 -7.15
C ALA A 2 12.03 -3.42 -7.85
N THR A 3 11.84 -3.81 -9.12
CA THR A 3 10.77 -3.31 -10.00
C THR A 3 9.55 -4.22 -10.03
N SER A 4 9.70 -5.50 -9.67
CA SER A 4 8.64 -6.51 -9.68
C SER A 4 9.01 -7.70 -8.79
N GLY A 5 8.06 -8.60 -8.62
CA GLY A 5 8.22 -9.82 -7.83
C GLY A 5 7.77 -9.64 -6.38
N GLU A 6 7.88 -10.73 -5.64
CA GLU A 6 7.48 -10.82 -4.24
C GLU A 6 8.63 -11.39 -3.41
N ALA A 7 8.80 -10.87 -2.20
CA ALA A 7 9.83 -11.32 -1.26
C ALA A 7 9.28 -11.39 0.16
N TYR A 8 9.46 -12.52 0.81
CA TYR A 8 8.95 -12.79 2.16
C TYR A 8 10.11 -13.19 3.06
N PHE A 9 10.37 -12.37 4.08
CA PHE A 9 11.51 -12.55 4.99
C PHE A 9 11.01 -12.82 6.42
N SER A 10 11.15 -14.06 6.88
CA SER A 10 10.89 -14.41 8.27
C SER A 10 12.04 -13.89 9.15
N GLY A 11 11.70 -13.05 10.11
CA GLY A 11 12.65 -12.39 10.99
C GLY A 11 12.85 -10.90 10.69
N VAL A 12 13.84 -10.30 11.32
CA VAL A 12 14.13 -8.86 11.26
C VAL A 12 15.22 -8.58 10.24
N ALA A 13 14.97 -7.65 9.34
CA ALA A 13 15.98 -7.15 8.43
C ALA A 13 16.86 -6.07 9.09
N GLY A 14 18.04 -5.86 8.53
CA GLY A 14 18.92 -4.78 8.91
C GLY A 14 18.43 -3.40 8.46
N GLU A 15 19.34 -2.45 8.39
CA GLU A 15 19.08 -1.10 7.91
C GLU A 15 18.74 -1.08 6.41
N ARG A 16 18.04 -0.02 5.97
CA ARG A 16 17.78 0.29 4.57
C ARG A 16 16.94 -0.76 3.83
N PHE A 17 16.07 -1.48 4.54
CA PHE A 17 15.12 -2.40 3.90
C PHE A 17 14.21 -1.68 2.93
N ALA A 18 14.00 -2.26 1.72
CA ALA A 18 13.15 -1.71 0.66
C ALA A 18 13.53 -0.30 0.17
N VAL A 19 14.79 0.12 0.36
CA VAL A 19 15.29 1.39 -0.17
C VAL A 19 15.16 1.40 -1.70
N ARG A 20 14.57 2.49 -2.25
CA ARG A 20 14.31 2.68 -3.67
C ARG A 20 13.46 1.56 -4.32
N LEU A 21 12.66 0.85 -3.53
CA LEU A 21 11.70 -0.11 -4.09
C LEU A 21 10.78 0.62 -5.08
N SER A 22 10.57 0.06 -6.27
CA SER A 22 9.81 0.74 -7.32
C SER A 22 8.60 -0.03 -7.85
N GLY A 23 8.41 -1.31 -7.45
CA GLY A 23 7.25 -2.08 -7.93
C GLY A 23 7.05 -3.44 -7.27
N ALA A 24 8.07 -3.98 -6.60
CA ALA A 24 7.97 -5.27 -5.91
C ALA A 24 7.09 -5.20 -4.65
N THR A 25 6.70 -6.37 -4.19
CA THR A 25 6.04 -6.57 -2.90
C THR A 25 7.02 -7.21 -1.92
N ALA A 26 7.11 -6.69 -0.69
CA ALA A 26 8.00 -7.25 0.31
C ALA A 26 7.33 -7.29 1.70
N VAL A 27 7.51 -8.39 2.41
CA VAL A 27 7.06 -8.57 3.79
C VAL A 27 8.23 -8.96 4.67
N VAL A 28 8.34 -8.33 5.85
CA VAL A 28 9.40 -8.57 6.84
C VAL A 28 8.85 -8.38 8.25
N GLU A 29 9.46 -8.98 9.25
CA GLU A 29 8.96 -8.95 10.63
C GLU A 29 9.53 -7.83 11.50
N GLY A 30 10.37 -6.99 10.93
CA GLY A 30 10.96 -5.79 11.52
C GLY A 30 12.09 -5.27 10.67
N THR A 31 12.49 -4.01 10.87
CA THR A 31 13.58 -3.37 10.13
C THR A 31 14.47 -2.54 11.03
N GLY A 32 15.72 -2.33 10.62
CA GLY A 32 16.58 -1.30 11.17
C GLY A 32 16.21 0.11 10.67
N ASP A 33 17.14 1.03 10.74
CA ASP A 33 16.98 2.42 10.32
C ASP A 33 16.81 2.55 8.80
N HIS A 34 16.18 3.62 8.33
CA HIS A 34 16.03 4.00 6.93
C HIS A 34 15.19 3.01 6.07
N GLY A 35 14.23 2.30 6.66
CA GLY A 35 13.31 1.44 5.90
C GLY A 35 12.46 2.26 4.93
N CYS A 36 12.22 1.72 3.72
CA CYS A 36 11.42 2.34 2.64
C CYS A 36 11.92 3.72 2.18
N GLU A 37 13.17 4.07 2.45
CA GLU A 37 13.75 5.34 2.06
C GLU A 37 13.80 5.45 0.53
N TYR A 38 13.31 6.56 -0.03
CA TYR A 38 13.19 6.81 -1.47
C TYR A 38 12.38 5.75 -2.25
N MET A 39 11.48 5.04 -1.59
CA MET A 39 10.55 4.13 -2.27
C MET A 39 9.64 4.91 -3.22
N THR A 40 9.50 4.41 -4.45
CA THR A 40 8.73 5.07 -5.52
C THR A 40 7.53 4.26 -6.00
N GLY A 41 7.39 3.01 -5.57
CA GLY A 41 6.30 2.12 -5.96
C GLY A 41 6.35 0.80 -5.20
N GLY A 42 5.39 -0.07 -5.46
CA GLY A 42 5.30 -1.36 -4.80
C GLY A 42 4.53 -1.34 -3.49
N THR A 43 4.62 -2.42 -2.73
CA THR A 43 3.92 -2.58 -1.44
C THR A 43 4.86 -3.25 -0.43
N VAL A 44 4.95 -2.68 0.75
CA VAL A 44 5.76 -3.23 1.85
C VAL A 44 4.88 -3.48 3.07
N ALA A 45 5.06 -4.60 3.75
CA ALA A 45 4.49 -4.83 5.07
C ALA A 45 5.60 -5.13 6.09
N VAL A 46 5.62 -4.41 7.19
CA VAL A 46 6.54 -4.63 8.31
C VAL A 46 5.71 -5.08 9.51
N LEU A 47 5.90 -6.32 9.95
CA LEU A 47 5.07 -6.97 10.97
C LEU A 47 5.58 -6.73 12.41
N GLY A 48 6.41 -5.74 12.61
CA GLY A 48 6.98 -5.40 13.89
C GLY A 48 7.73 -4.07 13.87
N LYS A 49 8.66 -3.91 14.79
CA LYS A 49 9.34 -2.65 15.04
C LYS A 49 10.22 -2.20 13.87
N THR A 50 10.20 -0.91 13.60
CA THR A 50 11.12 -0.24 12.67
C THR A 50 12.21 0.53 13.42
N GLY A 51 13.33 0.79 12.75
CA GLY A 51 14.29 1.78 13.19
C GLY A 51 13.85 3.22 12.88
N ARG A 52 14.78 4.15 12.96
CA ARG A 52 14.56 5.60 12.74
C ARG A 52 14.45 5.93 11.26
N ASN A 53 13.90 7.10 10.99
CA ASN A 53 13.85 7.72 9.67
C ASN A 53 13.18 6.85 8.59
N PHE A 54 12.17 6.08 8.99
CA PHE A 54 11.37 5.27 8.07
C PHE A 54 10.64 6.16 7.06
N ALA A 55 10.58 5.72 5.80
CA ALA A 55 9.92 6.42 4.69
C ALA A 55 10.50 7.79 4.31
N ALA A 56 11.72 8.12 4.68
CA ALA A 56 12.37 9.35 4.24
C ALA A 56 12.43 9.42 2.71
N GLY A 57 11.94 10.50 2.10
CA GLY A 57 11.91 10.67 0.66
C GLY A 57 11.00 9.71 -0.11
N MET A 58 10.10 8.99 0.55
CA MET A 58 9.15 8.08 -0.09
C MET A 58 8.12 8.87 -0.90
N SER A 59 8.02 8.60 -2.21
CA SER A 59 7.16 9.33 -3.13
C SER A 59 6.07 8.47 -3.77
N GLY A 60 6.14 7.15 -3.68
CA GLY A 60 5.17 6.25 -4.29
C GLY A 60 5.09 4.88 -3.61
N GLY A 61 4.10 4.09 -4.00
CA GLY A 61 3.75 2.85 -3.33
C GLY A 61 3.11 3.05 -1.97
N VAL A 62 2.95 1.99 -1.20
CA VAL A 62 2.37 2.01 0.15
C VAL A 62 3.17 1.09 1.05
N ALA A 63 3.38 1.50 2.31
CA ALA A 63 3.89 0.62 3.35
C ALA A 63 2.85 0.48 4.48
N TYR A 64 2.74 -0.74 5.01
CA TYR A 64 1.94 -1.06 6.19
C TYR A 64 2.89 -1.46 7.31
N VAL A 65 2.80 -0.81 8.45
CA VAL A 65 3.67 -1.06 9.60
C VAL A 65 2.84 -1.42 10.83
N TYR A 66 3.13 -2.56 11.44
CA TYR A 66 2.51 -2.95 12.70
C TYR A 66 3.13 -2.16 13.86
N ASP A 67 2.40 -1.21 14.39
CA ASP A 67 2.81 -0.35 15.49
C ASP A 67 2.52 -1.01 16.84
N GLU A 68 3.37 -1.95 17.21
CA GLU A 68 3.20 -2.77 18.41
C GLU A 68 3.30 -1.94 19.70
N ASP A 69 4.22 -0.99 19.73
CA ASP A 69 4.55 -0.17 20.90
C ASP A 69 3.97 1.26 20.87
N GLY A 70 3.22 1.61 19.83
CA GLY A 70 2.63 2.95 19.65
C GLY A 70 3.66 4.04 19.37
N GLN A 71 4.88 3.68 18.96
CA GLN A 71 5.98 4.62 18.75
C GLN A 71 6.39 4.78 17.28
N PHE A 72 5.67 4.17 16.35
CA PHE A 72 6.03 4.22 14.94
C PHE A 72 6.04 5.65 14.38
N GLU A 73 5.06 6.47 14.75
CA GLU A 73 5.01 7.87 14.30
C GLU A 73 6.29 8.65 14.59
N ALA A 74 6.90 8.44 15.78
CA ALA A 74 8.15 9.09 16.14
C ALA A 74 9.38 8.57 15.34
N ARG A 75 9.27 7.36 14.77
CA ARG A 75 10.32 6.74 13.94
C ARG A 75 10.17 7.05 12.46
N CYS A 76 9.00 7.52 12.03
CA CYS A 76 8.69 7.80 10.63
C CYS A 76 9.07 9.22 10.24
N ASN A 77 9.70 9.38 9.09
CA ASN A 77 9.91 10.69 8.47
C ASN A 77 8.64 11.10 7.71
N LYS A 78 7.88 12.01 8.31
CA LYS A 78 6.56 12.44 7.78
C LYS A 78 6.63 13.59 6.78
N ALA A 79 7.80 13.99 6.32
CA ALA A 79 7.94 15.15 5.41
C ALA A 79 7.16 14.98 4.10
N MET A 80 7.06 13.74 3.58
CA MET A 80 6.42 13.45 2.29
C MET A 80 5.29 12.42 2.38
N VAL A 81 4.93 11.95 3.57
CA VAL A 81 3.94 10.90 3.76
C VAL A 81 2.89 11.28 4.79
N ALA A 82 1.67 10.77 4.60
CA ALA A 82 0.64 10.73 5.62
C ALA A 82 0.63 9.37 6.31
N LEU A 83 0.30 9.37 7.60
CA LEU A 83 0.03 8.15 8.35
C LEU A 83 -1.48 7.98 8.49
N GLU A 84 -2.00 6.87 8.05
CA GLU A 84 -3.43 6.58 8.03
C GLU A 84 -3.71 5.25 8.74
N ARG A 85 -4.93 5.11 9.26
CA ARG A 85 -5.38 3.84 9.84
C ARG A 85 -5.78 2.87 8.74
N VAL A 86 -5.54 1.59 8.96
CA VAL A 86 -6.10 0.53 8.13
C VAL A 86 -7.54 0.26 8.60
N LEU A 87 -8.50 0.73 7.83
CA LEU A 87 -9.93 0.57 8.13
C LEU A 87 -10.41 -0.85 7.77
N PRO A 88 -11.52 -1.32 8.36
CA PRO A 88 -12.28 -2.45 7.80
C PRO A 88 -12.65 -2.17 6.34
N SER A 89 -12.70 -3.22 5.52
CA SER A 89 -12.95 -3.06 4.07
C SER A 89 -14.28 -2.35 3.78
N ASP A 90 -15.35 -2.68 4.49
CA ASP A 90 -16.67 -2.05 4.36
C ASP A 90 -16.65 -0.57 4.75
N GLU A 91 -15.92 -0.20 5.81
CA GLU A 91 -15.75 1.18 6.22
C GLU A 91 -14.94 1.99 5.20
N GLN A 92 -13.87 1.39 4.66
CA GLN A 92 -13.09 2.02 3.59
C GLN A 92 -13.94 2.24 2.33
N GLU A 93 -14.73 1.25 1.92
CA GLU A 93 -15.63 1.34 0.76
C GLU A 93 -16.67 2.46 0.94
N ALA A 94 -17.17 2.66 2.15
CA ALA A 94 -18.16 3.68 2.46
C ALA A 94 -17.58 5.10 2.56
N SER A 95 -16.30 5.24 2.96
CA SER A 95 -15.73 6.53 3.36
C SER A 95 -14.62 7.06 2.48
N ILE A 96 -13.92 6.18 1.75
CA ILE A 96 -12.74 6.56 0.93
C ILE A 96 -13.01 6.31 -0.55
N PRO A 97 -12.89 7.33 -1.41
CA PRO A 97 -13.06 7.16 -2.84
C PRO A 97 -12.12 6.08 -3.41
N ARG A 98 -12.67 5.13 -4.16
CA ARG A 98 -11.90 4.05 -4.80
C ARG A 98 -10.76 4.56 -5.69
N ALA A 99 -10.90 5.76 -6.20
CA ALA A 99 -9.91 6.46 -6.99
C ALA A 99 -8.52 6.54 -6.37
N ILE A 100 -8.45 6.60 -5.04
CA ILE A 100 -7.20 6.72 -4.29
C ILE A 100 -6.80 5.41 -3.60
N TRP A 101 -7.44 4.29 -3.92
CA TRP A 101 -7.04 3.00 -3.39
C TRP A 101 -5.76 2.52 -4.07
N HIS A 102 -4.85 2.02 -3.27
CA HIS A 102 -3.63 1.42 -3.80
C HIS A 102 -3.99 0.12 -4.54
N ARG A 103 -3.57 0.00 -5.80
CA ARG A 103 -3.84 -1.18 -6.65
C ARG A 103 -5.34 -1.56 -6.73
N ASP A 104 -6.23 -0.59 -6.57
CA ASP A 104 -7.68 -0.78 -6.67
C ASP A 104 -8.26 -1.82 -5.68
N GLN A 105 -7.60 -2.00 -4.53
CA GLN A 105 -8.02 -2.91 -3.46
C GLN A 105 -8.12 -2.17 -2.13
N THR A 106 -8.96 -2.67 -1.21
CA THR A 106 -8.98 -2.15 0.15
C THR A 106 -7.67 -2.48 0.87
N ASP A 107 -7.26 -1.59 1.76
CA ASP A 107 -6.03 -1.77 2.54
C ASP A 107 -6.06 -3.04 3.38
N GLU A 108 -7.21 -3.33 4.00
CA GLU A 108 -7.41 -4.55 4.78
C GLU A 108 -7.23 -5.81 3.94
N ALA A 109 -7.86 -5.87 2.76
CA ALA A 109 -7.76 -7.04 1.88
C ALA A 109 -6.32 -7.27 1.41
N GLN A 110 -5.62 -6.22 1.01
CA GLN A 110 -4.22 -6.30 0.62
C GLN A 110 -3.34 -6.78 1.78
N LEU A 111 -3.46 -6.12 2.93
CA LEU A 111 -2.63 -6.41 4.10
C LEU A 111 -2.85 -7.84 4.60
N LYS A 112 -4.11 -8.28 4.71
CA LYS A 112 -4.45 -9.63 5.13
C LYS A 112 -3.84 -10.66 4.20
N LYS A 113 -3.98 -10.45 2.88
CA LYS A 113 -3.36 -11.33 1.88
C LYS A 113 -1.84 -11.39 2.04
N LEU A 114 -1.16 -10.28 2.28
CA LEU A 114 0.29 -10.24 2.49
C LEU A 114 0.71 -11.08 3.72
N LEU A 115 -0.05 -11.03 4.80
CA LEU A 115 0.23 -11.84 5.99
C LEU A 115 -0.05 -13.33 5.74
N GLU A 116 -1.12 -13.65 5.03
CA GLU A 116 -1.45 -15.03 4.64
C GLU A 116 -0.35 -15.63 3.76
N ASP A 117 0.10 -14.90 2.74
CA ASP A 117 1.19 -15.32 1.86
C ASP A 117 2.51 -15.43 2.62
N HIS A 118 2.81 -14.49 3.51
CA HIS A 118 4.01 -14.55 4.35
C HIS A 118 4.02 -15.77 5.27
N ASN A 119 2.89 -16.07 5.91
CA ASN A 119 2.76 -17.30 6.70
C ASN A 119 2.90 -18.55 5.84
N ARG A 120 2.26 -18.57 4.67
CA ARG A 120 2.29 -19.71 3.73
C ARG A 120 3.70 -20.03 3.26
N TRP A 121 4.47 -19.02 2.87
CA TRP A 121 5.79 -19.22 2.25
C TRP A 121 6.94 -19.37 3.25
N THR A 122 6.78 -18.81 4.44
CA THR A 122 7.87 -18.80 5.45
C THR A 122 7.55 -19.59 6.71
N GLY A 123 6.31 -19.98 6.92
CA GLY A 123 5.87 -20.56 8.18
C GLY A 123 5.88 -19.57 9.35
N SER A 124 5.84 -18.26 9.08
CA SER A 124 5.95 -17.21 10.08
C SER A 124 4.92 -17.35 11.20
N LYS A 125 5.39 -17.58 12.41
CA LYS A 125 4.55 -17.58 13.61
C LYS A 125 3.99 -16.20 13.90
N ARG A 126 4.77 -15.16 13.61
CA ARG A 126 4.36 -13.75 13.78
C ARG A 126 3.16 -13.41 12.90
N ALA A 127 3.21 -13.76 11.61
CA ALA A 127 2.07 -13.53 10.71
C ALA A 127 0.84 -14.34 11.17
N ARG A 128 1.03 -15.57 11.59
CA ARG A 128 -0.06 -16.42 12.12
C ARG A 128 -0.73 -15.81 13.34
N GLU A 129 0.05 -15.33 14.29
CA GLU A 129 -0.44 -14.67 15.51
C GLU A 129 -1.28 -13.43 15.18
N LEU A 130 -0.79 -12.59 14.26
CA LEU A 130 -1.51 -11.39 13.82
C LEU A 130 -2.82 -11.73 13.09
N LEU A 131 -2.83 -12.79 12.28
CA LEU A 131 -4.02 -13.26 11.59
C LEU A 131 -5.06 -13.87 12.54
N ASP A 132 -4.63 -14.62 13.56
CA ASP A 132 -5.52 -15.25 14.55
C ASP A 132 -6.28 -14.20 15.39
N HIS A 133 -5.72 -12.99 15.52
CA HIS A 133 -6.33 -11.86 16.23
C HIS A 133 -6.56 -10.68 15.29
N TRP A 134 -7.06 -10.95 14.08
CA TRP A 134 -7.02 -10.01 12.97
C TRP A 134 -7.62 -8.64 13.27
N ALA A 135 -8.81 -8.55 13.84
CA ALA A 135 -9.46 -7.27 14.11
C ALA A 135 -8.62 -6.35 15.02
N ALA A 136 -8.02 -6.91 16.07
CA ALA A 136 -7.15 -6.19 16.98
C ALA A 136 -5.80 -5.85 16.31
N SER A 137 -5.24 -6.77 15.53
CA SER A 137 -3.98 -6.58 14.81
C SER A 137 -4.13 -5.51 13.74
N ARG A 138 -5.20 -5.57 12.92
CA ARG A 138 -5.48 -4.58 11.88
C ARG A 138 -5.53 -3.17 12.45
N ALA A 139 -6.17 -2.98 13.60
CA ALA A 139 -6.30 -1.67 14.24
C ALA A 139 -4.97 -1.04 14.66
N LYS A 140 -3.91 -1.84 14.83
CA LYS A 140 -2.54 -1.39 15.13
C LYS A 140 -1.67 -1.18 13.90
N PHE A 141 -2.12 -1.57 12.71
CA PHE A 141 -1.39 -1.26 11.50
C PHE A 141 -1.56 0.20 11.10
N VAL A 142 -0.44 0.80 10.72
CA VAL A 142 -0.37 2.16 10.18
C VAL A 142 -0.02 2.05 8.70
N LYS A 143 -0.83 2.67 7.86
CA LYS A 143 -0.55 2.85 6.44
C LYS A 143 0.30 4.10 6.25
N VAL A 144 1.44 3.93 5.62
CA VAL A 144 2.32 5.01 5.18
C VAL A 144 1.98 5.33 3.73
N PHE A 145 1.35 6.48 3.51
CA PHE A 145 0.82 6.87 2.20
C PHE A 145 1.49 8.15 1.69
N PRO A 146 2.36 8.07 0.65
CA PRO A 146 2.99 9.24 0.09
C PRO A 146 1.98 10.25 -0.43
N LEU A 147 2.14 11.52 -0.05
CA LEU A 147 1.25 12.61 -0.43
C LEU A 147 1.20 12.81 -1.95
N GLU A 148 2.37 12.72 -2.59
CA GLU A 148 2.49 12.83 -4.06
C GLU A 148 1.76 11.70 -4.78
N TYR A 149 1.89 10.46 -4.30
CA TYR A 149 1.20 9.31 -4.87
C TYR A 149 -0.33 9.43 -4.70
N LYS A 150 -0.79 9.83 -3.52
CA LYS A 150 -2.22 10.08 -3.25
C LYS A 150 -2.81 11.14 -4.20
N ARG A 151 -2.07 12.23 -4.44
CA ARG A 151 -2.43 13.27 -5.40
C ARG A 151 -2.50 12.72 -6.82
N ALA A 152 -1.47 11.99 -7.26
CA ALA A 152 -1.41 11.40 -8.60
C ALA A 152 -2.57 10.45 -8.88
N LEU A 153 -2.95 9.61 -7.92
CA LEU A 153 -4.12 8.73 -8.03
C LEU A 153 -5.42 9.54 -8.24
N SER A 154 -5.60 10.63 -7.50
CA SER A 154 -6.76 11.52 -7.62
C SER A 154 -6.83 12.19 -9.01
N GLU A 155 -5.69 12.66 -9.52
CA GLU A 155 -5.60 13.32 -10.84
C GLU A 155 -5.86 12.34 -12.00
N ILE A 156 -5.32 11.12 -11.92
CA ILE A 156 -5.55 10.06 -12.92
C ILE A 156 -7.04 9.72 -13.00
N ASN A 157 -7.70 9.62 -11.86
CA ASN A 157 -9.13 9.33 -11.83
C ASN A 157 -9.97 10.49 -12.38
N ALA A 158 -9.65 11.72 -12.03
CA ALA A 158 -10.34 12.89 -12.58
C ALA A 158 -10.26 12.92 -14.12
N LYS A 159 -9.10 12.60 -14.70
CA LYS A 159 -8.93 12.49 -16.17
C LYS A 159 -9.75 11.35 -16.77
N LYS A 160 -9.83 10.18 -16.12
CA LYS A 160 -10.67 9.06 -16.60
C LYS A 160 -12.15 9.41 -16.61
N VAL A 161 -12.64 10.11 -15.60
CA VAL A 161 -14.03 10.56 -15.53
C VAL A 161 -14.36 11.58 -16.64
N THR A 162 -13.42 12.46 -16.95
CA THR A 162 -13.61 13.48 -18.01
C THR A 162 -13.59 12.87 -19.42
N GLN A 163 -12.82 11.83 -19.66
CA GLN A 163 -12.70 11.16 -20.98
C GLN A 163 -13.81 10.14 -21.26
N ALA A 164 -14.45 9.59 -20.23
CA ALA A 164 -15.52 8.61 -20.39
C ALA A 164 -16.73 9.11 -21.22
N PRO A 165 -17.24 10.35 -21.06
CA PRO A 165 -18.34 10.85 -21.88
C PRO A 165 -17.96 11.06 -23.35
N GLU A 166 -16.73 11.47 -23.68
CA GLU A 166 -16.28 11.68 -25.06
C GLU A 166 -16.18 10.36 -25.85
N GLN A 167 -15.67 9.31 -25.25
CA GLN A 167 -15.61 7.97 -25.88
C GLN A 167 -16.99 7.35 -26.08
N SER A 168 -17.91 7.55 -25.16
CA SER A 168 -19.30 7.10 -25.29
C SER A 168 -20.02 7.81 -26.46
N ALA A 169 -19.83 9.11 -26.61
CA ALA A 169 -20.39 9.90 -27.71
C ALA A 169 -19.80 9.48 -29.07
N LEU A 170 -18.48 9.23 -29.13
CA LEU A 170 -17.80 8.79 -30.35
C LEU A 170 -18.24 7.39 -30.81
N ASN A 171 -18.49 6.50 -29.88
CA ASN A 171 -18.98 5.15 -30.17
C ASN A 171 -20.46 5.13 -30.61
N ALA A 172 -21.28 6.01 -30.04
CA ALA A 172 -22.67 6.19 -30.45
C ALA A 172 -22.75 6.70 -31.90
N THR A 173 -21.92 7.66 -32.27
CA THR A 173 -21.86 8.23 -33.65
C THR A 173 -21.37 7.19 -34.67
N LYS A 174 -20.41 6.34 -34.32
CA LYS A 174 -19.93 5.25 -35.19
C LYS A 174 -20.95 4.15 -35.39
N ASN A 175 -21.79 3.85 -34.41
CA ASN A 175 -22.86 2.85 -34.55
C ASN A 175 -24.03 3.34 -35.40
N VAL A 176 -24.35 4.63 -35.34
CA VAL A 176 -25.38 5.25 -36.20
C VAL A 176 -24.94 5.27 -37.67
N ALA A 177 -23.68 5.58 -37.95
CA ALA A 177 -23.10 5.59 -39.29
C ALA A 177 -23.03 4.16 -39.91
N LYS A 178 -22.94 3.11 -39.09
CA LYS A 178 -22.87 1.71 -39.54
C LYS A 178 -24.25 1.09 -39.78
N ALA A 179 -25.30 1.69 -39.25
CA ALA A 179 -26.69 1.26 -39.46
C ALA A 179 -27.37 1.91 -40.69
N ALA A 180 -26.71 2.89 -41.35
CA ALA A 180 -27.22 3.62 -42.49
C ALA A 180 -26.65 3.14 -43.85
N HIS A 181 -25.95 2.00 -43.87
CA HIS A 181 -25.49 1.28 -45.06
C HIS A 181 -26.02 -0.15 -45.02
#